data_58f55977f8223409c0385a91963b0965
#
_entry.id   58f55977f8223409c0385a91963b0965
#
_cell.length_a   1.000
_cell.length_b   1.000
_cell.length_c   1.000
_cell.angle_alpha   90.00
_cell.angle_beta   90.00
_cell.angle_gamma   90.00
#
_symmetry.space_group_name_H-M   'P 1'
#
loop_
_entity.id
_entity.type
_entity.pdbx_description
1 polymer ?
#
loop_
_entity_poly.entity_id
_entity_poly.type
_entity_poly.pdbx_seq_one_letter_code
_entity_poly.pdbx_strand_id
1 'polypeptide(L)'
;MTDKTPLTESGELEYGVAFNGELHYDFEMGLSTMAQTYQALDATEAACGTTEGAKADLYYRMALMVFTLRRLGTIPPEALTPELLLDELTAEDYDRLLDATIAVKKKRQRTKNAAPDSGSPSSPSDTTA
;
A
#
# COMPACT_ATOMS: atom_id res chain seq x y z
N MET A 1 -21.53 0.23 -13.00
CA MET A 1 -21.26 0.35 -12.48
C MET A 1 -20.77 0.87 -11.97
N THR A 2 -20.97 0.69 -12.21
CA THR A 2 -20.77 1.37 -11.60
C THR A 2 -20.06 1.55 -10.53
N ASP A 3 -19.96 0.84 -9.94
CA ASP A 3 -19.27 1.06 -8.69
C ASP A 3 -17.81 1.32 -8.92
N LYS A 4 -17.40 2.53 -8.58
CA LYS A 4 -16.03 2.95 -8.78
C LYS A 4 -15.23 2.94 -7.50
N THR A 5 -15.75 2.36 -6.43
CA THR A 5 -15.05 2.31 -5.16
C THR A 5 -13.74 1.54 -5.32
N PRO A 6 -12.61 2.14 -4.98
CA PRO A 6 -11.34 1.41 -5.07
C PRO A 6 -11.33 0.24 -4.11
N LEU A 7 -10.72 -0.84 -4.52
CA LEU A 7 -10.54 -1.96 -3.62
C LEU A 7 -9.40 -1.65 -2.66
N THR A 8 -9.66 -1.83 -1.39
CA THR A 8 -8.68 -1.60 -0.34
C THR A 8 -8.74 -2.71 0.68
N GLU A 9 -7.77 -2.71 1.56
CA GLU A 9 -7.72 -3.64 2.69
C GLU A 9 -7.50 -2.81 3.94
N SER A 10 -8.36 -3.01 4.93
CA SER A 10 -8.24 -2.34 6.21
C SER A 10 -7.66 -3.28 7.25
N GLY A 11 -6.98 -2.71 8.25
CA GLY A 11 -6.41 -3.50 9.32
C GLY A 11 -5.92 -2.61 10.43
N GLU A 12 -5.18 -3.23 11.34
CA GLU A 12 -4.59 -2.52 12.48
C GLU A 12 -3.14 -2.89 12.62
N LEU A 13 -2.33 -1.88 12.91
CA LEU A 13 -0.93 -2.10 13.25
C LEU A 13 -0.85 -2.67 14.67
N GLU A 14 0.24 -3.35 14.95
CA GLU A 14 0.45 -3.92 16.27
C GLU A 14 1.00 -2.88 17.24
N TYR A 15 1.95 -2.10 16.79
CA TYR A 15 2.63 -1.13 17.65
C TYR A 15 2.17 0.30 17.39
N GLY A 16 1.70 0.57 16.18
CA GLY A 16 1.18 1.88 15.84
C GLY A 16 2.26 2.84 15.39
N VAL A 17 1.82 3.98 14.86
CA VAL A 17 2.69 5.07 14.44
C VAL A 17 2.36 6.29 15.31
N ALA A 18 3.38 6.81 15.97
CA ALA A 18 3.20 7.97 16.83
C ALA A 18 3.12 9.23 15.99
N PHE A 19 2.11 10.04 16.24
CA PHE A 19 1.97 11.33 15.60
C PHE A 19 1.20 12.25 16.52
N ASN A 20 1.77 13.40 16.78
CA ASN A 20 1.12 14.45 17.57
C ASN A 20 0.67 13.95 18.93
N GLY A 21 1.50 13.11 19.56
CA GLY A 21 1.26 12.63 20.91
C GLY A 21 0.31 11.45 21.00
N GLU A 22 -0.09 10.89 19.87
CA GLU A 22 -1.01 9.75 19.85
C GLU A 22 -0.44 8.64 18.99
N LEU A 23 -0.82 7.40 19.33
CA LEU A 23 -0.49 6.25 18.53
C LEU A 23 -1.66 5.95 17.59
N HIS A 24 -1.34 5.70 16.33
CA HIS A 24 -2.34 5.42 15.30
C HIS A 24 -2.17 4.00 14.80
N TYR A 25 -3.25 3.25 14.80
CA TYR A 25 -3.24 1.82 14.48
C TYR A 25 -4.03 1.48 13.23
N ASP A 26 -5.20 2.09 13.08
CA ASP A 26 -6.11 1.74 11.98
C ASP A 26 -5.54 2.21 10.66
N PHE A 27 -5.52 1.31 9.69
CA PHE A 27 -5.02 1.70 8.37
C PHE A 27 -5.93 1.18 7.27
N GLU A 28 -5.78 1.78 6.10
CA GLU A 28 -6.43 1.33 4.89
C GLU A 28 -5.41 1.38 3.77
N MET A 29 -5.19 0.23 3.10
CA MET A 29 -4.19 0.10 2.04
C MET A 29 -4.85 -0.03 0.69
N GLY A 30 -4.26 0.61 -0.31
CA GLY A 30 -4.63 0.43 -1.70
C GLY A 30 -3.41 0.00 -2.50
N LEU A 31 -3.46 0.26 -3.80
CA LEU A 31 -2.34 -0.04 -4.69
C LEU A 31 -1.76 1.25 -5.23
N SER A 32 -0.48 1.23 -5.55
CA SER A 32 0.17 2.36 -6.19
C SER A 32 0.21 2.17 -7.70
N THR A 33 0.29 3.29 -8.41
CA THR A 33 0.41 3.29 -9.85
C THR A 33 1.87 3.47 -10.25
N MET A 34 2.16 3.28 -11.53
CA MET A 34 3.52 3.55 -12.03
C MET A 34 3.89 5.03 -11.87
N ALA A 35 2.90 5.92 -12.01
CA ALA A 35 3.18 7.35 -11.78
C ALA A 35 3.61 7.60 -10.35
N GLN A 36 3.01 6.90 -9.39
CA GLN A 36 3.39 7.03 -8.00
C GLN A 36 4.76 6.42 -7.73
N THR A 37 5.09 5.33 -8.42
CA THR A 37 6.45 4.78 -8.34
C THR A 37 7.48 5.80 -8.82
N TYR A 38 7.16 6.47 -9.90
CA TYR A 38 8.02 7.52 -10.44
C TYR A 38 8.20 8.65 -9.43
N GLN A 39 7.10 9.07 -8.81
CA GLN A 39 7.15 10.12 -7.80
C GLN A 39 7.94 9.67 -6.57
N ALA A 40 7.84 8.40 -6.21
CA ALA A 40 8.60 7.88 -5.08
C ALA A 40 10.10 7.90 -5.37
N LEU A 41 10.49 7.61 -6.61
CA LEU A 41 11.89 7.70 -7.01
C LEU A 41 12.38 9.14 -6.97
N ASP A 42 11.56 10.08 -7.44
CA ASP A 42 11.92 11.51 -7.37
C ASP A 42 12.11 11.96 -5.92
N ALA A 43 11.21 11.56 -5.04
CA ALA A 43 11.32 11.92 -3.62
C ALA A 43 12.58 11.33 -3.01
N THR A 44 12.92 10.09 -3.40
CA THR A 44 14.12 9.43 -2.90
C THR A 44 15.38 10.19 -3.31
N GLU A 45 15.44 10.57 -4.58
CA GLU A 45 16.60 11.31 -5.07
C GLU A 45 16.72 12.66 -4.39
N ALA A 46 15.59 13.34 -4.19
CA ALA A 46 15.60 14.64 -3.52
C ALA A 46 16.09 14.51 -2.09
N ALA A 47 15.70 13.45 -1.38
CA ALA A 47 16.04 13.30 0.02
C ALA A 47 17.43 12.71 0.24
N CYS A 48 17.83 11.77 -0.62
CA CYS A 48 19.07 11.00 -0.42
C CYS A 48 20.20 11.40 -1.35
N GLY A 49 19.91 12.18 -2.38
CA GLY A 49 20.90 12.55 -3.39
C GLY A 49 21.18 11.46 -4.39
N THR A 50 20.50 10.31 -4.28
CA THR A 50 20.69 9.18 -5.16
C THR A 50 19.49 8.25 -4.99
N THR A 51 19.30 7.38 -5.97
CA THR A 51 18.31 6.30 -5.84
C THR A 51 18.97 4.95 -5.60
N GLU A 52 20.28 4.92 -5.40
CA GLU A 52 21.03 3.67 -5.24
C GLU A 52 21.55 3.53 -3.83
N GLY A 53 21.66 2.27 -3.39
CA GLY A 53 22.17 1.97 -2.07
C GLY A 53 21.06 1.59 -1.12
N ALA A 54 21.47 0.98 0.00
CA ALA A 54 20.51 0.41 0.95
C ALA A 54 19.62 1.49 1.57
N LYS A 55 20.20 2.63 1.90
CA LYS A 55 19.42 3.69 2.55
C LYS A 55 18.43 4.32 1.58
N ALA A 56 18.85 4.55 0.34
CA ALA A 56 17.96 5.10 -0.67
C ALA A 56 16.84 4.10 -0.97
N ASP A 57 17.16 2.81 -1.02
CA ASP A 57 16.15 1.78 -1.23
C ASP A 57 15.10 1.80 -0.12
N LEU A 58 15.55 1.95 1.12
CA LEU A 58 14.61 2.00 2.24
C LEU A 58 13.73 3.25 2.18
N TYR A 59 14.33 4.39 1.85
CA TYR A 59 13.54 5.62 1.69
C TYR A 59 12.50 5.44 0.58
N TYR A 60 12.92 4.85 -0.53
CA TYR A 60 12.02 4.60 -1.64
C TYR A 60 10.83 3.74 -1.20
N ARG A 61 11.10 2.70 -0.41
CA ARG A 61 10.02 1.85 0.07
C ARG A 61 9.02 2.62 0.93
N MET A 62 9.53 3.52 1.77
CA MET A 62 8.64 4.34 2.58
C MET A 62 7.87 5.33 1.73
N ALA A 63 8.53 5.93 0.74
CA ALA A 63 7.85 6.86 -0.16
C ALA A 63 6.73 6.17 -0.94
N LEU A 64 7.00 4.94 -1.40
CA LEU A 64 5.98 4.18 -2.12
C LEU A 64 4.85 3.78 -1.17
N MET A 65 5.19 3.41 0.07
CA MET A 65 4.20 3.04 1.06
C MET A 65 3.23 4.19 1.34
N VAL A 66 3.73 5.43 1.36
CA VAL A 66 2.86 6.59 1.57
C VAL A 66 1.74 6.64 0.52
N PHE A 67 2.06 6.27 -0.72
CA PHE A 67 1.03 6.26 -1.78
C PHE A 67 0.03 5.13 -1.62
N THR A 68 0.49 3.96 -1.16
CA THR A 68 -0.42 2.83 -0.98
C THR A 68 -1.23 2.94 0.30
N LEU A 69 -0.72 3.66 1.28
CA LEU A 69 -1.39 3.82 2.57
C LEU A 69 -2.40 4.96 2.45
N ARG A 70 -3.66 4.59 2.25
CA ARG A 70 -4.72 5.57 2.02
C ARG A 70 -5.08 6.33 3.29
N ARG A 71 -4.91 5.69 4.43
CA ARG A 71 -5.28 6.28 5.71
C ARG A 71 -4.50 5.57 6.82
N LEU A 72 -4.08 6.33 7.81
CA LEU A 72 -3.49 5.76 9.03
C LEU A 72 -4.01 6.58 10.21
N GLY A 73 -4.96 5.98 10.95
CA GLY A 73 -5.60 6.67 12.04
C GLY A 73 -6.22 7.98 11.58
N THR A 74 -5.91 9.04 12.29
CA THR A 74 -6.37 10.38 11.94
C THR A 74 -5.23 11.28 11.48
N ILE A 75 -4.09 10.69 11.12
CA ILE A 75 -2.95 11.47 10.62
C ILE A 75 -3.35 12.16 9.32
N PRO A 76 -3.19 13.48 9.22
CA PRO A 76 -3.54 14.17 7.97
C PRO A 76 -2.66 13.67 6.82
N PRO A 77 -3.22 13.63 5.60
CA PRO A 77 -2.41 13.14 4.47
C PRO A 77 -1.09 13.90 4.27
N GLU A 78 -1.09 15.19 4.52
CA GLU A 78 0.13 15.99 4.32
C GLU A 78 1.20 15.68 5.37
N ALA A 79 0.82 15.09 6.50
CA ALA A 79 1.77 14.70 7.55
C ALA A 79 2.25 13.27 7.38
N LEU A 80 1.58 12.48 6.56
CA LEU A 80 1.94 11.09 6.32
C LEU A 80 3.04 11.06 5.26
N THR A 81 4.28 11.16 5.72
CA THR A 81 5.45 11.33 4.85
C THR A 81 6.38 10.14 5.01
N PRO A 82 7.30 9.94 4.05
CA PRO A 82 8.30 8.88 4.22
C PRO A 82 9.12 9.06 5.49
N GLU A 83 9.41 10.31 5.86
CA GLU A 83 10.19 10.58 7.07
C GLU A 83 9.46 10.12 8.32
N LEU A 84 8.15 10.35 8.38
CA LEU A 84 7.37 9.89 9.52
C LEU A 84 7.41 8.37 9.63
N LEU A 85 7.27 7.68 8.51
CA LEU A 85 7.30 6.22 8.52
C LEU A 85 8.69 5.71 8.90
N LEU A 86 9.74 6.36 8.41
CA LEU A 86 11.09 5.97 8.79
C LEU A 86 11.32 6.11 10.29
N ASP A 87 10.77 7.15 10.89
CA ASP A 87 10.99 7.43 12.30
C ASP A 87 10.12 6.56 13.21
N GLU A 88 8.90 6.28 12.80
CA GLU A 88 7.91 5.74 13.74
C GLU A 88 7.39 4.35 13.39
N LEU A 89 7.50 3.91 12.15
CA LEU A 89 6.95 2.61 11.77
C LEU A 89 7.92 1.51 12.14
N THR A 90 7.44 0.52 12.90
CA THR A 90 8.30 -0.62 13.25
C THR A 90 8.41 -1.57 12.07
N ALA A 91 9.46 -2.40 12.09
CA ALA A 91 9.65 -3.40 11.06
C ALA A 91 8.49 -4.39 11.02
N GLU A 92 7.99 -4.76 12.19
CA GLU A 92 6.87 -5.69 12.28
C GLU A 92 5.61 -5.10 11.66
N ASP A 93 5.34 -3.83 11.91
CA ASP A 93 4.18 -3.17 11.33
C ASP A 93 4.36 -2.95 9.83
N TYR A 94 5.59 -2.72 9.40
CA TYR A 94 5.88 -2.63 7.97
C TYR A 94 5.47 -3.94 7.26
N ASP A 95 5.79 -5.08 7.88
CA ASP A 95 5.39 -6.36 7.32
C ASP A 95 3.87 -6.51 7.26
N ARG A 96 3.17 -6.00 8.27
CA ARG A 96 1.70 -6.02 8.25
C ARG A 96 1.16 -5.22 7.08
N LEU A 97 1.74 -4.07 6.80
CA LEU A 97 1.31 -3.25 5.67
C LEU A 97 1.59 -3.94 4.35
N LEU A 98 2.74 -4.63 4.25
CA LEU A 98 3.03 -5.40 3.05
C LEU A 98 2.03 -6.52 2.85
N ASP A 99 1.66 -7.22 3.92
CA ASP A 99 0.65 -8.27 3.85
C ASP A 99 -0.68 -7.71 3.37
N ALA A 100 -1.05 -6.53 3.86
CA ALA A 100 -2.29 -5.89 3.43
C ALA A 100 -2.23 -5.54 1.94
N THR A 101 -1.07 -5.11 1.45
CA THR A 101 -0.90 -4.83 0.04
C THR A 101 -1.13 -6.09 -0.80
N ILE A 102 -0.59 -7.22 -0.34
CA ILE A 102 -0.80 -8.49 -1.02
C ILE A 102 -2.29 -8.84 -1.03
N ALA A 103 -2.98 -8.59 0.07
CA ALA A 103 -4.42 -8.86 0.16
C ALA A 103 -5.21 -8.01 -0.85
N VAL A 104 -4.83 -6.74 -1.02
CA VAL A 104 -5.48 -5.88 -2.01
C VAL A 104 -5.27 -6.44 -3.41
N LYS A 105 -4.05 -6.87 -3.70
CA LYS A 105 -3.76 -7.45 -5.02
C LYS A 105 -4.63 -8.65 -5.29
N LYS A 106 -4.78 -9.52 -4.31
CA LYS A 106 -5.62 -10.70 -4.47
C LYS A 106 -7.08 -10.33 -4.69
N LYS A 107 -7.58 -9.34 -3.95
CA LYS A 107 -8.94 -8.87 -4.15
C LYS A 107 -9.14 -8.38 -5.58
N ARG A 108 -8.20 -7.62 -6.07
CA ARG A 108 -8.31 -7.06 -7.40
C ARG A 108 -8.26 -8.14 -8.47
N GLN A 109 -7.43 -9.14 -8.26
CA GLN A 109 -7.36 -10.27 -9.17
C GLN A 109 -8.65 -11.08 -9.14
N ARG A 110 -9.23 -11.28 -7.95
CA ARG A 110 -10.50 -12.00 -7.84
C ARG A 110 -11.63 -11.26 -8.52
N THR A 111 -11.64 -9.93 -8.42
CA THR A 111 -12.66 -9.14 -9.10
C THR A 111 -12.58 -9.34 -10.61
N LYS A 112 -11.40 -9.36 -11.16
CA LYS A 112 -11.22 -9.63 -12.58
C LYS A 112 -11.73 -11.02 -12.94
N ASN A 113 -11.38 -12.02 -12.15
CA ASN A 113 -11.77 -13.42 -12.41
C ASN A 113 -13.24 -13.66 -12.19
N ALA A 114 -13.86 -12.89 -11.33
CA ALA A 114 -15.28 -13.04 -11.03
C ALA A 114 -16.17 -12.22 -11.94
N ALA A 115 -15.60 -11.52 -12.91
CA ALA A 115 -16.38 -10.72 -13.84
C ALA A 115 -17.40 -11.61 -14.53
N PRO A 116 -18.54 -11.14 -14.72
CA PRO A 116 -19.66 -11.96 -15.19
C PRO A 116 -19.40 -12.62 -16.53
N ASP A 117 -19.40 -12.87 -16.45
CA ASP A 117 -19.34 -13.44 -17.20
C ASP A 117 -19.26 -14.40 -17.20
N SER A 118 -19.67 -14.42 -17.08
CA SER A 118 -19.57 -15.04 -16.94
C SER A 118 -19.22 -15.97 -16.86
N GLY A 119 -19.34 -16.42 -17.03
CA GLY A 119 -19.02 -17.17 -16.99
C GLY A 119 -18.45 -18.00 -16.76
N SER A 120 -18.42 -18.18 -17.04
CA SER A 120 -17.88 -18.83 -16.95
C SER A 120 -17.26 -19.55 -16.55
N PRO A 121 -17.35 -19.99 -16.69
CA PRO A 121 -16.75 -20.70 -16.36
C PRO A 121 -15.96 -21.32 -16.21
N SER A 122 -16.18 -21.40 -16.56
CA SER A 122 -15.43 -21.80 -16.48
C SER A 122 -14.59 -22.27 -16.33
N SER A 123 -14.93 -22.40 -16.55
CA SER A 123 -14.15 -22.74 -16.54
C SER A 123 -13.39 -23.27 -16.43
N PRO A 124 -13.68 -23.42 -16.57
CA PRO A 124 -12.90 -24.05 -16.64
C PRO A 124 -12.22 -24.66 -16.70
N SER A 125 -12.63 -24.51 -17.02
CA SER A 125 -11.99 -24.95 -17.21
C SER A 125 -11.30 -25.55 -17.19
N ASP A 126 -11.79 -25.47 -17.32
CA ASP A 126 -11.23 -25.95 -17.39
C ASP A 126 -10.68 -26.68 -17.32
N THR A 127 -10.98 -26.80 -17.48
CA THR A 127 -10.56 -27.45 -17.55
C THR A 127 -10.09 -28.17 -17.68
N THR A 128 -10.31 -28.36 -17.94
CA THR A 128 -9.91 -28.98 -18.18
C THR A 128 -9.46 -29.36 -18.31
N ALA A 129 -9.73 -29.41 -18.60
CA ALA A 129 -9.28 -29.69 -18.72
C ALA A 129 -8.99 -29.90 -18.76
#